data_060e2d397877c4346decb2f525b2d758
#
_entry.id   060e2d397877c4346decb2f525b2d758
#
_cell.length_a   1.000
_cell.length_b   1.000
_cell.length_c   1.000
_cell.angle_alpha   90.00
_cell.angle_beta   90.00
_cell.angle_gamma   90.00
#
_symmetry.space_group_name_H-M   'P 1'
#
loop_
_entity.id
_entity.type
_entity.pdbx_description
1 polymer ?
#
loop_
_entity_poly.entity_id
_entity_poly.type
_entity_poly.pdbx_seq_one_letter_code
_entity_poly.pdbx_strand_id
1 'polypeptide(L)'
;ADTEIMLRNHMRVLNHIIWAKPYGRWTGCSKESLRSYFPSTERILFAEQYRAESKAKNDAGYALKCAELKGEVFAPLIDYFITAKNQLNITGKEIEQYMGSYMHRHWFSYSQWQLPNETQYERLQQFFSQKAAEKKLASSLVKNHHQLSLKHGEFKRQYENLRRPFSVTKDVPYTDVWNFPPVLYYPGKHPCEKPAALLEHIINASSRSGHTVADFFMGSGSAVKAAIQLGRQAIGVELETDRFLQTKKEIENLTPQINNKGMIF
;
A
#
# COMPACT_ATOMS: atom_id res chain seq x y z
N ALA A 1 6.80 -19.70 17.67
CA ALA A 1 5.51 -20.40 17.75
C ALA A 1 4.53 -19.63 18.64
N ASP A 2 4.90 -19.31 19.88
CA ASP A 2 3.96 -18.72 20.85
C ASP A 2 3.49 -17.32 20.48
N THR A 3 4.38 -16.45 20.01
CA THR A 3 4.04 -15.11 19.53
C THR A 3 3.04 -15.14 18.37
N GLU A 4 3.18 -16.09 17.46
CA GLU A 4 2.25 -16.24 16.35
C GLU A 4 0.89 -16.71 16.81
N ILE A 5 0.84 -17.69 17.74
CA ILE A 5 -0.43 -18.18 18.33
C ILE A 5 -1.17 -17.02 19.01
N MET A 6 -0.46 -16.23 19.82
CA MET A 6 -1.04 -15.04 20.44
C MET A 6 -1.54 -14.02 19.40
N LEU A 7 -0.76 -13.77 18.36
CA LEU A 7 -1.11 -12.81 17.31
C LEU A 7 -2.37 -13.26 16.55
N ARG A 8 -2.49 -14.56 16.24
CA ARG A 8 -3.66 -15.13 15.54
C ARG A 8 -4.97 -15.00 16.32
N ASN A 9 -4.92 -14.83 17.64
CA ASN A 9 -6.12 -14.57 18.44
C ASN A 9 -6.71 -13.17 18.18
N HIS A 10 -5.91 -12.23 17.71
CA HIS A 10 -6.27 -10.82 17.57
C HIS A 10 -6.16 -10.31 16.13
N MET A 11 -5.31 -10.91 15.32
CA MET A 11 -4.97 -10.46 13.98
C MET A 11 -4.92 -11.62 12.99
N ARG A 12 -5.20 -11.32 11.73
CA ARG A 12 -5.01 -12.27 10.63
C ARG A 12 -3.57 -12.20 10.15
N VAL A 13 -2.82 -13.27 10.34
CA VAL A 13 -1.47 -13.40 9.78
C VAL A 13 -1.58 -13.69 8.28
N LEU A 14 -1.00 -12.82 7.48
CA LEU A 14 -1.00 -12.89 6.01
C LEU A 14 0.24 -13.61 5.48
N ASN A 15 1.42 -13.28 6.02
CA ASN A 15 2.67 -13.87 5.57
C ASN A 15 3.62 -14.14 6.75
N HIS A 16 4.45 -15.15 6.56
CA HIS A 16 5.67 -15.39 7.30
C HIS A 16 6.84 -14.97 6.42
N ILE A 17 7.48 -13.89 6.75
CA ILE A 17 8.58 -13.34 5.99
C ILE A 17 9.89 -13.79 6.64
N ILE A 18 10.82 -14.26 5.85
CA ILE A 18 12.17 -14.65 6.28
C ILE A 18 13.12 -13.50 5.96
N TRP A 19 13.58 -12.80 6.99
CA TRP A 19 14.70 -11.89 6.82
C TRP A 19 16.01 -12.67 6.89
N ALA A 20 16.63 -12.88 5.74
CA ALA A 20 17.95 -13.47 5.61
C ALA A 20 19.03 -12.41 5.85
N LYS A 21 20.00 -12.71 6.70
CA LYS A 21 21.11 -11.85 7.08
C LYS A 21 22.39 -12.35 6.40
N PRO A 22 22.65 -11.94 5.16
CA PRO A 22 23.90 -12.26 4.50
C PRO A 22 25.04 -11.69 5.32
N TYR A 23 26.01 -12.11 5.74
CA TYR A 23 27.08 -11.53 6.59
C TYR A 23 26.71 -11.33 8.07
N GLY A 24 25.96 -12.26 8.67
CA GLY A 24 25.61 -12.22 10.08
C GLY A 24 26.82 -12.43 11.01
N ARG A 25 26.58 -12.35 12.33
CA ARG A 25 27.60 -12.52 13.40
C ARG A 25 28.40 -13.83 13.37
N TRP A 26 27.96 -14.80 12.58
CA TRP A 26 28.60 -16.12 12.47
C TRP A 26 30.01 -16.09 11.87
N THR A 27 30.45 -14.99 11.25
CA THR A 27 31.81 -14.87 10.71
C THR A 27 32.90 -14.93 11.78
N GLY A 28 32.59 -14.57 13.02
CA GLY A 28 33.50 -14.62 14.17
C GLY A 28 33.26 -15.77 15.15
N CYS A 29 32.33 -16.67 14.89
CA CYS A 29 32.03 -17.78 15.78
C CYS A 29 33.05 -18.92 15.67
N SER A 30 33.40 -19.54 16.79
CA SER A 30 34.12 -20.81 16.80
C SER A 30 33.20 -21.90 16.26
N LYS A 31 33.49 -22.35 15.05
CA LYS A 31 32.66 -23.35 14.35
C LYS A 31 32.73 -24.72 15.01
N GLU A 32 33.82 -25.00 15.69
CA GLU A 32 34.07 -26.27 16.37
C GLU A 32 33.18 -26.50 17.59
N SER A 33 32.70 -25.42 18.20
CA SER A 33 31.81 -25.47 19.38
C SER A 33 30.32 -25.51 19.02
N LEU A 34 29.95 -25.40 17.75
CA LEU A 34 28.56 -25.39 17.34
C LEU A 34 27.94 -26.80 17.45
N ARG A 35 26.82 -26.92 18.14
CA ARG A 35 25.99 -28.13 18.21
C ARG A 35 24.74 -28.07 17.34
N SER A 36 24.49 -26.92 16.70
CA SER A 36 23.38 -26.70 15.77
C SER A 36 23.79 -25.68 14.72
N TYR A 37 23.01 -25.56 13.66
CA TYR A 37 23.22 -24.53 12.67
C TYR A 37 23.08 -23.14 13.30
N PHE A 38 23.97 -22.21 12.93
CA PHE A 38 23.90 -20.84 13.39
C PHE A 38 22.72 -20.12 12.74
N PRO A 39 21.82 -19.48 13.53
CA PRO A 39 20.66 -18.82 12.97
C PRO A 39 21.07 -17.55 12.21
N SER A 40 20.97 -17.60 10.89
CA SER A 40 21.26 -16.47 9.99
C SER A 40 19.98 -15.75 9.52
N THR A 41 18.83 -16.09 10.09
CA THR A 41 17.56 -15.53 9.71
C THR A 41 16.77 -15.02 10.91
N GLU A 42 15.90 -14.05 10.68
CA GLU A 42 14.81 -13.70 11.58
C GLU A 42 13.47 -13.84 10.83
N ARG A 43 12.41 -14.06 11.59
CA ARG A 43 11.05 -14.15 11.05
C ARG A 43 10.30 -12.86 11.34
N ILE A 44 9.59 -12.35 10.33
CA ILE A 44 8.70 -11.20 10.44
C ILE A 44 7.29 -11.71 10.16
N LEU A 45 6.35 -11.46 11.05
CA LEU A 45 4.95 -11.77 10.85
C LEU A 45 4.25 -10.54 10.26
N PHE A 46 3.77 -10.67 9.04
CA PHE A 46 2.94 -9.66 8.43
C PHE A 46 1.48 -10.01 8.69
N ALA A 47 0.79 -9.13 9.40
CA ALA A 47 -0.59 -9.36 9.85
C ALA A 47 -1.45 -8.11 9.67
N GLU A 48 -2.75 -8.32 9.59
CA GLU A 48 -3.74 -7.26 9.59
C GLU A 48 -4.80 -7.48 10.66
N GLN A 49 -5.41 -6.40 11.13
CA GLN A 49 -6.50 -6.49 12.09
C GLN A 49 -7.73 -7.15 11.45
N TYR A 50 -8.37 -8.05 12.18
CA TYR A 50 -9.66 -8.59 11.78
C TYR A 50 -10.72 -7.47 11.76
N ARG A 51 -11.44 -7.37 10.65
CA ARG A 51 -12.66 -6.57 10.56
C ARG A 51 -13.85 -7.48 10.77
N ALA A 52 -14.92 -6.96 11.35
CA ALA A 52 -16.14 -7.73 11.57
C ALA A 52 -16.68 -8.29 10.25
N GLU A 53 -16.63 -7.53 9.17
CA GLU A 53 -17.06 -7.94 7.84
C GLU A 53 -16.19 -9.07 7.26
N SER A 54 -14.88 -9.05 7.53
CA SER A 54 -13.97 -10.10 7.06
C SER A 54 -14.23 -11.42 7.76
N LYS A 55 -14.55 -11.40 9.05
CA LYS A 55 -14.94 -12.60 9.81
C LYS A 55 -16.27 -13.18 9.33
N ALA A 56 -17.25 -12.32 9.05
CA ALA A 56 -18.57 -12.74 8.60
C ALA A 56 -18.58 -13.32 7.18
N LYS A 57 -17.62 -12.92 6.34
CA LYS A 57 -17.51 -13.29 4.92
C LYS A 57 -16.36 -14.25 4.63
N ASN A 58 -15.76 -14.85 5.66
CA ASN A 58 -14.58 -15.69 5.58
C ASN A 58 -13.42 -14.98 4.84
N ASP A 59 -12.64 -15.72 4.07
CA ASP A 59 -11.48 -15.17 3.36
C ASP A 59 -11.83 -14.23 2.21
N ALA A 60 -13.05 -14.20 1.77
CA ALA A 60 -13.53 -13.31 0.72
C ALA A 60 -13.76 -11.86 1.18
N GLY A 61 -13.73 -11.59 2.50
CA GLY A 61 -14.14 -10.31 3.07
C GLY A 61 -13.47 -9.09 2.48
N TYR A 62 -12.15 -9.09 2.33
CA TYR A 62 -11.44 -7.94 1.74
C TYR A 62 -11.74 -7.76 0.24
N ALA A 63 -11.77 -8.85 -0.53
CA ALA A 63 -12.06 -8.78 -1.96
C ALA A 63 -13.48 -8.25 -2.21
N LEU A 64 -14.46 -8.73 -1.42
CA LEU A 64 -15.83 -8.25 -1.49
C LEU A 64 -15.93 -6.77 -1.09
N LYS A 65 -15.26 -6.35 -0.01
CA LYS A 65 -15.23 -4.93 0.38
C LYS A 65 -14.60 -4.04 -0.68
N CYS A 66 -13.53 -4.48 -1.33
CA CYS A 66 -12.97 -3.75 -2.47
C CYS A 66 -13.95 -3.63 -3.64
N ALA A 67 -14.76 -4.67 -3.89
CA ALA A 67 -15.79 -4.63 -4.94
C ALA A 67 -16.92 -3.64 -4.57
N GLU A 68 -17.38 -3.64 -3.33
CA GLU A 68 -18.36 -2.67 -2.81
C GLU A 68 -17.82 -1.23 -2.94
N LEU A 69 -16.60 -0.97 -2.47
CA LEU A 69 -15.97 0.35 -2.58
C LEU A 69 -15.78 0.82 -4.03
N LYS A 70 -15.50 -0.10 -4.95
CA LYS A 70 -15.48 0.23 -6.38
C LYS A 70 -16.85 0.72 -6.84
N GLY A 71 -17.91 0.00 -6.47
CA GLY A 71 -19.29 0.39 -6.80
C GLY A 71 -19.65 1.77 -6.25
N GLU A 72 -19.33 2.03 -4.97
CA GLU A 72 -19.63 3.32 -4.32
C GLU A 72 -18.83 4.49 -4.91
N VAL A 73 -17.51 4.35 -5.02
CA VAL A 73 -16.61 5.43 -5.45
C VAL A 73 -16.77 5.74 -6.93
N PHE A 74 -16.89 4.70 -7.76
CA PHE A 74 -16.95 4.87 -9.22
C PHE A 74 -18.35 4.87 -9.80
N ALA A 75 -19.41 4.73 -8.99
CA ALA A 75 -20.79 4.77 -9.47
C ALA A 75 -21.07 5.92 -10.44
N PRO A 76 -20.71 7.18 -10.15
CA PRO A 76 -20.98 8.28 -11.07
C PRO A 76 -20.31 8.12 -12.44
N LEU A 77 -19.13 7.51 -12.46
CA LEU A 77 -18.37 7.29 -13.70
C LEU A 77 -18.91 6.08 -14.48
N ILE A 78 -19.29 5.03 -13.78
CA ILE A 78 -19.93 3.84 -14.38
C ILE A 78 -21.25 4.22 -15.02
N ASP A 79 -22.10 4.96 -14.30
CA ASP A 79 -23.39 5.44 -14.79
C ASP A 79 -23.23 6.34 -16.02
N TYR A 80 -22.25 7.24 -15.97
CA TYR A 80 -21.92 8.07 -17.11
C TYR A 80 -21.56 7.22 -18.35
N PHE A 81 -20.68 6.22 -18.21
CA PHE A 81 -20.30 5.36 -19.33
C PHE A 81 -21.48 4.55 -19.89
N ILE A 82 -22.28 3.96 -18.99
CA ILE A 82 -23.47 3.20 -19.38
C ILE A 82 -24.47 4.12 -20.10
N THR A 83 -24.72 5.29 -19.55
CA THR A 83 -25.65 6.27 -20.12
C THR A 83 -25.16 6.76 -21.47
N ALA A 84 -23.89 7.13 -21.59
CA ALA A 84 -23.30 7.58 -22.85
C ALA A 84 -23.37 6.48 -23.92
N LYS A 85 -23.04 5.24 -23.60
CA LYS A 85 -23.14 4.11 -24.48
C LYS A 85 -24.57 3.93 -25.01
N ASN A 86 -25.56 3.96 -24.12
CA ASN A 86 -26.97 3.77 -24.45
C ASN A 86 -27.52 4.93 -25.29
N GLN A 87 -27.29 6.18 -24.90
CA GLN A 87 -27.79 7.36 -25.63
C GLN A 87 -27.14 7.50 -27.00
N LEU A 88 -25.87 7.15 -27.13
CA LEU A 88 -25.17 7.13 -28.40
C LEU A 88 -25.45 5.86 -29.22
N ASN A 89 -26.20 4.91 -28.64
CA ASN A 89 -26.49 3.61 -29.27
C ASN A 89 -25.22 2.98 -29.86
N ILE A 90 -24.18 2.88 -29.02
CA ILE A 90 -22.87 2.32 -29.38
C ILE A 90 -22.79 0.85 -28.96
N THR A 91 -22.41 0.00 -29.89
CA THR A 91 -22.21 -1.41 -29.61
C THR A 91 -20.83 -1.68 -28.97
N GLY A 92 -20.72 -2.79 -28.22
CA GLY A 92 -19.45 -3.25 -27.69
C GLY A 92 -18.41 -3.50 -28.80
N LYS A 93 -18.85 -3.97 -29.97
CA LYS A 93 -17.96 -4.22 -31.11
C LYS A 93 -17.35 -2.93 -31.69
N GLU A 94 -18.13 -1.85 -31.77
CA GLU A 94 -17.61 -0.54 -32.19
C GLU A 94 -16.58 0.01 -31.21
N ILE A 95 -16.85 -0.13 -29.90
CA ILE A 95 -15.90 0.29 -28.87
C ILE A 95 -14.59 -0.52 -28.96
N GLU A 96 -14.72 -1.84 -29.11
CA GLU A 96 -13.57 -2.75 -29.26
C GLU A 96 -12.73 -2.40 -30.47
N GLN A 97 -13.37 -2.17 -31.61
CA GLN A 97 -12.70 -1.80 -32.85
C GLN A 97 -11.96 -0.46 -32.72
N TYR A 98 -12.57 0.53 -32.09
CA TYR A 98 -11.95 1.85 -31.91
C TYR A 98 -10.82 1.80 -30.86
N MET A 99 -11.05 1.11 -29.74
CA MET A 99 -10.10 1.04 -28.65
C MET A 99 -8.94 0.07 -28.89
N GLY A 100 -9.13 -0.92 -29.78
CA GLY A 100 -8.16 -2.00 -30.01
C GLY A 100 -8.00 -2.93 -28.79
N SER A 101 -9.03 -3.03 -27.93
CA SER A 101 -8.94 -3.78 -26.68
C SER A 101 -10.31 -4.30 -26.24
N TYR A 102 -10.31 -5.52 -25.66
CA TYR A 102 -11.49 -6.13 -25.05
C TYR A 102 -11.84 -5.54 -23.67
N MET A 103 -11.04 -4.62 -23.14
CA MET A 103 -11.25 -4.02 -21.82
C MET A 103 -12.58 -3.25 -21.69
N HIS A 104 -13.22 -2.88 -22.80
CA HIS A 104 -14.53 -2.25 -22.77
C HIS A 104 -15.57 -3.02 -21.95
N ARG A 105 -15.46 -4.35 -21.85
CA ARG A 105 -16.37 -5.18 -21.03
C ARG A 105 -16.33 -4.82 -19.55
N HIS A 106 -15.21 -4.30 -19.09
CA HIS A 106 -15.01 -3.89 -17.71
C HIS A 106 -15.39 -2.43 -17.42
N TRP A 107 -15.55 -1.60 -18.45
CA TRP A 107 -15.85 -0.17 -18.27
C TRP A 107 -17.35 0.17 -18.24
N PHE A 108 -18.21 -0.78 -18.61
CA PHE A 108 -19.65 -0.60 -18.69
C PHE A 108 -20.42 -1.59 -17.81
N SER A 109 -19.78 -2.06 -16.73
CA SER A 109 -20.36 -3.06 -15.84
C SER A 109 -19.98 -2.77 -14.39
N TYR A 110 -20.95 -2.78 -13.50
CA TYR A 110 -20.70 -2.66 -12.07
C TYR A 110 -19.93 -3.85 -11.49
N SER A 111 -20.26 -5.07 -11.91
CA SER A 111 -19.70 -6.29 -11.35
C SER A 111 -18.23 -6.54 -11.72
N GLN A 112 -17.83 -6.09 -12.91
CA GLN A 112 -16.49 -6.31 -13.44
C GLN A 112 -15.72 -5.00 -13.63
N TRP A 113 -16.17 -3.92 -13.01
CA TRP A 113 -15.57 -2.60 -13.17
C TRP A 113 -14.07 -2.58 -12.97
N GLN A 114 -13.38 -2.00 -13.93
CA GLN A 114 -11.98 -1.60 -13.83
C GLN A 114 -11.87 -0.15 -14.30
N LEU A 115 -11.19 0.68 -13.52
CA LEU A 115 -10.95 2.06 -13.91
C LEU A 115 -10.05 2.08 -15.15
N PRO A 116 -10.47 2.69 -16.27
CA PRO A 116 -9.59 2.89 -17.40
C PRO A 116 -8.39 3.75 -16.99
N ASN A 117 -7.20 3.49 -17.54
CA ASN A 117 -6.09 4.40 -17.37
C ASN A 117 -6.37 5.73 -18.10
N GLU A 118 -5.56 6.75 -17.83
CA GLU A 118 -5.77 8.09 -18.36
C GLU A 118 -5.89 8.11 -19.89
N THR A 119 -4.97 7.45 -20.59
CA THR A 119 -4.98 7.35 -22.06
C THR A 119 -6.22 6.62 -22.58
N GLN A 120 -6.62 5.54 -21.92
CA GLN A 120 -7.85 4.80 -22.29
C GLN A 120 -9.10 5.66 -22.07
N TYR A 121 -9.12 6.38 -20.95
CA TYR A 121 -10.22 7.29 -20.64
C TYR A 121 -10.35 8.40 -21.68
N GLU A 122 -9.27 9.08 -22.03
CA GLU A 122 -9.25 10.14 -23.04
C GLU A 122 -9.71 9.62 -24.43
N ARG A 123 -9.18 8.48 -24.85
CA ARG A 123 -9.58 7.86 -26.13
C ARG A 123 -11.05 7.50 -26.14
N LEU A 124 -11.58 6.99 -25.04
CA LEU A 124 -13.01 6.67 -24.93
C LEU A 124 -13.88 7.94 -25.04
N GLN A 125 -13.43 9.03 -24.46
CA GLN A 125 -14.12 10.32 -24.54
C GLN A 125 -14.07 10.92 -25.95
N GLN A 126 -12.94 10.81 -26.63
CA GLN A 126 -12.85 11.19 -28.05
C GLN A 126 -13.82 10.40 -28.90
N PHE A 127 -13.95 9.09 -28.68
CA PHE A 127 -14.90 8.24 -29.37
C PHE A 127 -16.35 8.65 -29.11
N PHE A 128 -16.72 8.94 -27.87
CA PHE A 128 -18.05 9.42 -27.53
C PHE A 128 -18.34 10.78 -28.18
N SER A 129 -17.39 11.69 -28.18
CA SER A 129 -17.52 13.00 -28.81
C SER A 129 -17.73 12.88 -30.33
N GLN A 130 -16.96 12.01 -30.97
CA GLN A 130 -17.11 11.72 -32.39
C GLN A 130 -18.50 11.16 -32.70
N LYS A 131 -18.95 10.15 -31.93
CA LYS A 131 -20.29 9.54 -32.13
C LYS A 131 -21.45 10.51 -31.85
N ALA A 132 -21.29 11.39 -30.89
CA ALA A 132 -22.26 12.45 -30.60
C ALA A 132 -22.39 13.43 -31.75
N ALA A 133 -21.26 13.84 -32.35
CA ALA A 133 -21.23 14.72 -33.52
C ALA A 133 -21.89 14.06 -34.76
N GLU A 134 -21.55 12.80 -35.04
CA GLU A 134 -22.16 12.01 -36.12
C GLU A 134 -23.70 11.95 -36.03
N LYS A 135 -24.21 11.85 -34.79
CA LYS A 135 -25.66 11.72 -34.53
C LYS A 135 -26.37 13.05 -34.26
N LYS A 136 -25.67 14.19 -34.35
CA LYS A 136 -26.19 15.52 -34.00
C LYS A 136 -26.81 15.57 -32.59
N LEU A 137 -26.35 14.72 -31.68
CA LEU A 137 -26.77 14.66 -30.29
C LEU A 137 -25.93 15.66 -29.50
N ALA A 138 -26.57 16.79 -29.15
CA ALA A 138 -25.83 17.92 -28.56
C ALA A 138 -25.38 17.70 -27.11
N SER A 139 -24.32 18.31 -26.82
CA SER A 139 -23.87 19.05 -25.64
C SER A 139 -24.05 18.53 -24.20
N SER A 140 -25.08 17.78 -23.81
CA SER A 140 -25.28 17.36 -22.42
C SER A 140 -24.29 16.28 -21.99
N LEU A 141 -23.97 15.34 -22.87
CA LEU A 141 -22.95 14.30 -22.61
C LEU A 141 -21.53 14.88 -22.52
N VAL A 142 -21.21 15.84 -23.39
CA VAL A 142 -19.90 16.49 -23.42
C VAL A 142 -19.67 17.36 -22.19
N LYS A 143 -20.70 18.05 -21.67
CA LYS A 143 -20.60 18.83 -20.42
C LYS A 143 -20.37 17.94 -19.20
N ASN A 144 -21.08 16.85 -19.10
CA ASN A 144 -20.89 15.89 -18.03
C ASN A 144 -19.49 15.22 -18.11
N HIS A 145 -19.02 14.99 -19.32
CA HIS A 145 -17.67 14.49 -19.54
C HIS A 145 -16.59 15.41 -18.99
N HIS A 146 -16.62 16.69 -19.32
CA HIS A 146 -15.62 17.64 -18.83
C HIS A 146 -15.54 17.68 -17.29
N GLN A 147 -16.71 17.65 -16.64
CA GLN A 147 -16.78 17.58 -15.17
C GLN A 147 -16.23 16.26 -14.60
N LEU A 148 -16.45 15.13 -15.29
CA LEU A 148 -15.98 13.83 -14.85
C LEU A 148 -14.48 13.63 -15.12
N SER A 149 -13.94 14.17 -16.21
CA SER A 149 -12.51 14.09 -16.50
C SER A 149 -11.67 14.83 -15.45
N LEU A 150 -12.14 15.97 -14.95
CA LEU A 150 -11.52 16.68 -13.84
C LEU A 150 -11.53 15.86 -12.53
N LYS A 151 -12.49 14.93 -12.39
CA LYS A 151 -12.65 14.10 -11.18
C LYS A 151 -12.00 12.72 -11.28
N HIS A 152 -11.53 12.31 -12.44
CA HIS A 152 -10.94 10.97 -12.62
C HIS A 152 -9.80 10.70 -11.65
N GLY A 153 -8.84 11.61 -11.52
CA GLY A 153 -7.74 11.50 -10.58
C GLY A 153 -8.21 11.52 -9.11
N GLU A 154 -9.27 12.28 -8.81
CA GLU A 154 -9.87 12.31 -7.48
C GLU A 154 -10.54 10.98 -7.14
N PHE A 155 -11.35 10.41 -8.03
CA PHE A 155 -11.96 9.08 -7.83
C PHE A 155 -10.91 8.00 -7.60
N LYS A 156 -9.85 7.99 -8.42
CA LYS A 156 -8.73 7.06 -8.25
C LYS A 156 -8.11 7.22 -6.87
N ARG A 157 -7.81 8.44 -6.45
CA ARG A 157 -7.24 8.74 -5.13
C ARG A 157 -8.17 8.33 -3.99
N GLN A 158 -9.48 8.60 -4.09
CA GLN A 158 -10.47 8.20 -3.09
C GLN A 158 -10.50 6.67 -2.94
N TYR A 159 -10.56 5.95 -4.03
CA TYR A 159 -10.54 4.48 -4.01
C TYR A 159 -9.24 3.93 -3.41
N GLU A 160 -8.10 4.45 -3.82
CA GLU A 160 -6.80 4.05 -3.27
C GLU A 160 -6.67 4.35 -1.78
N ASN A 161 -7.25 5.46 -1.30
CA ASN A 161 -7.26 5.80 0.11
C ASN A 161 -8.14 4.87 0.96
N LEU A 162 -9.22 4.35 0.40
CA LEU A 162 -10.11 3.41 1.09
C LEU A 162 -9.56 1.98 1.11
N ARG A 163 -8.70 1.63 0.17
CA ARG A 163 -8.04 0.32 0.17
C ARG A 163 -6.96 0.27 1.25
N ARG A 164 -6.66 -0.92 1.75
CA ARG A 164 -5.49 -1.07 2.60
C ARG A 164 -4.21 -0.68 1.82
N PRO A 165 -3.23 -0.09 2.49
CA PRO A 165 -2.08 0.53 1.84
C PRO A 165 -1.01 -0.46 1.33
N PHE A 166 -1.25 -1.78 1.39
CA PHE A 166 -0.28 -2.75 0.90
C PHE A 166 -0.05 -2.58 -0.60
N SER A 167 1.19 -2.32 -0.96
CA SER A 167 1.62 -2.14 -2.35
C SER A 167 3.03 -2.67 -2.53
N VAL A 168 3.21 -3.48 -3.56
CA VAL A 168 4.53 -3.94 -4.02
C VAL A 168 4.69 -3.56 -5.48
N THR A 169 5.89 -3.17 -5.86
CA THR A 169 6.26 -2.79 -7.22
C THR A 169 7.38 -3.70 -7.73
N LYS A 170 7.74 -3.57 -8.99
CA LYS A 170 8.89 -4.32 -9.57
C LYS A 170 10.23 -4.01 -8.87
N ASP A 171 10.31 -2.84 -8.24
CA ASP A 171 11.53 -2.35 -7.57
C ASP A 171 11.56 -2.71 -6.07
N VAL A 172 10.47 -3.29 -5.56
CA VAL A 172 10.32 -3.73 -4.17
C VAL A 172 10.22 -5.24 -4.16
N PRO A 173 11.08 -5.96 -3.40
CA PRO A 173 10.95 -7.40 -3.27
C PRO A 173 9.54 -7.79 -2.81
N TYR A 174 8.83 -8.53 -3.64
CA TYR A 174 7.44 -8.95 -3.41
C TYR A 174 7.33 -10.41 -2.95
N THR A 175 8.47 -11.01 -2.67
CA THR A 175 8.57 -12.35 -2.12
C THR A 175 8.64 -12.29 -0.59
N ASP A 176 8.51 -13.42 0.06
CA ASP A 176 8.58 -13.59 1.52
C ASP A 176 9.98 -13.89 2.04
N VAL A 177 11.00 -13.82 1.18
CA VAL A 177 12.41 -13.94 1.55
C VAL A 177 13.13 -12.64 1.21
N TRP A 178 13.60 -11.96 2.27
CA TRP A 178 14.24 -10.65 2.16
C TRP A 178 15.70 -10.69 2.57
N ASN A 179 16.58 -10.15 1.73
CA ASN A 179 18.02 -10.10 1.94
C ASN A 179 18.44 -8.67 2.31
N PHE A 180 18.51 -8.39 3.60
CA PHE A 180 19.02 -7.13 4.12
C PHE A 180 20.18 -7.42 5.06
N PRO A 181 21.37 -6.78 4.88
CA PRO A 181 22.47 -6.93 5.81
C PRO A 181 22.10 -6.40 7.19
N PRO A 182 22.51 -7.06 8.27
CA PRO A 182 22.32 -6.55 9.63
C PRO A 182 23.15 -5.28 9.86
N VAL A 183 22.71 -4.46 10.81
CA VAL A 183 23.50 -3.31 11.24
C VAL A 183 24.81 -3.78 11.85
N LEU A 184 25.92 -3.31 11.30
CA LEU A 184 27.26 -3.60 11.84
C LEU A 184 27.43 -2.96 13.22
N TYR A 185 28.35 -3.51 14.03
CA TYR A 185 28.65 -2.96 15.34
C TYR A 185 29.29 -1.58 15.22
N TYR A 186 28.83 -0.67 16.07
CA TYR A 186 29.46 0.63 16.35
C TYR A 186 29.26 0.98 17.84
N PRO A 187 30.10 1.81 18.44
CA PRO A 187 29.93 2.23 19.83
C PRO A 187 28.58 2.89 20.10
N GLY A 188 27.86 2.46 21.13
CA GLY A 188 26.51 2.93 21.45
C GLY A 188 25.35 2.31 20.65
N LYS A 189 25.65 1.37 19.75
CA LYS A 189 24.64 0.64 19.00
C LYS A 189 23.67 -0.08 19.93
N HIS A 190 22.36 0.08 19.65
CA HIS A 190 21.35 -0.73 20.32
C HIS A 190 21.44 -2.21 19.89
N PRO A 191 21.38 -3.17 20.83
CA PRO A 191 21.58 -4.61 20.51
C PRO A 191 20.64 -5.14 19.42
N CYS A 192 19.39 -4.69 19.42
CA CYS A 192 18.32 -5.13 18.52
C CYS A 192 18.05 -4.16 17.37
N GLU A 193 18.97 -3.25 17.09
CA GLU A 193 18.80 -2.28 15.99
C GLU A 193 18.60 -2.94 14.64
N LYS A 194 17.56 -2.52 13.93
CA LYS A 194 17.22 -3.03 12.61
C LYS A 194 17.78 -2.10 11.51
N PRO A 195 18.17 -2.67 10.35
CA PRO A 195 18.66 -1.86 9.24
C PRO A 195 17.58 -0.91 8.71
N ALA A 196 17.95 0.32 8.41
CA ALA A 196 17.04 1.33 7.86
C ALA A 196 16.35 0.83 6.57
N ALA A 197 17.12 0.23 5.65
CA ALA A 197 16.58 -0.29 4.40
C ALA A 197 15.48 -1.36 4.58
N LEU A 198 15.60 -2.23 5.61
CA LEU A 198 14.55 -3.19 5.94
C LEU A 198 13.29 -2.49 6.42
N LEU A 199 13.43 -1.47 7.29
CA LEU A 199 12.30 -0.74 7.84
C LEU A 199 11.62 0.15 6.79
N GLU A 200 12.40 0.79 5.95
CA GLU A 200 11.90 1.54 4.80
C GLU A 200 11.09 0.66 3.85
N HIS A 201 11.57 -0.56 3.58
CA HIS A 201 10.84 -1.54 2.78
C HIS A 201 9.49 -1.89 3.41
N ILE A 202 9.46 -2.21 4.71
CA ILE A 202 8.23 -2.53 5.46
C ILE A 202 7.26 -1.34 5.41
N ILE A 203 7.73 -0.13 5.71
CA ILE A 203 6.91 1.08 5.79
C ILE A 203 6.35 1.45 4.42
N ASN A 204 7.15 1.40 3.37
CA ASN A 204 6.71 1.71 2.01
C ASN A 204 5.69 0.70 1.47
N ALA A 205 5.87 -0.60 1.79
CA ALA A 205 4.93 -1.63 1.36
C ALA A 205 3.59 -1.58 2.10
N SER A 206 3.56 -1.08 3.34
CA SER A 206 2.40 -1.22 4.23
C SER A 206 1.74 0.09 4.66
N SER A 207 2.30 1.25 4.26
CA SER A 207 1.75 2.56 4.59
C SER A 207 1.86 3.55 3.44
N ARG A 208 1.11 4.66 3.50
CA ARG A 208 1.23 5.80 2.58
C ARG A 208 1.81 7.01 3.31
N SER A 209 2.31 7.99 2.54
CA SER A 209 2.68 9.30 3.11
C SER A 209 1.51 9.89 3.90
N GLY A 210 1.79 10.46 5.07
CA GLY A 210 0.79 11.00 5.99
C GLY A 210 0.12 9.97 6.92
N HIS A 211 0.31 8.65 6.69
CA HIS A 211 -0.17 7.64 7.63
C HIS A 211 0.68 7.63 8.90
N THR A 212 0.11 7.12 10.00
CA THR A 212 0.81 6.96 11.27
C THR A 212 1.45 5.57 11.35
N VAL A 213 2.74 5.54 11.66
CA VAL A 213 3.51 4.33 11.99
C VAL A 213 3.76 4.33 13.48
N ALA A 214 3.40 3.27 14.18
CA ALA A 214 3.63 3.12 15.62
C ALA A 214 4.64 2.00 15.88
N ASP A 215 5.64 2.28 16.72
CA ASP A 215 6.60 1.31 17.22
C ASP A 215 6.53 1.32 18.75
N PHE A 216 5.94 0.26 19.33
CA PHE A 216 5.73 0.12 20.77
C PHE A 216 6.95 -0.42 21.52
N PHE A 217 8.05 -0.70 20.82
CA PHE A 217 9.32 -1.18 21.36
C PHE A 217 10.47 -0.50 20.62
N MET A 218 10.45 0.85 20.57
CA MET A 218 11.23 1.61 19.61
C MET A 218 12.75 1.48 19.74
N GLY A 219 13.27 1.20 20.93
CA GLY A 219 14.69 1.04 21.18
C GLY A 219 15.54 2.20 20.63
N SER A 220 16.31 1.94 19.58
CA SER A 220 17.08 2.97 18.87
C SER A 220 16.25 3.91 18.01
N GLY A 221 14.92 3.71 17.92
CA GLY A 221 14.01 4.49 17.09
C GLY A 221 14.17 4.30 15.59
N SER A 222 14.79 3.22 15.15
CA SER A 222 15.06 3.00 13.73
C SER A 222 13.78 3.03 12.88
N ALA A 223 12.68 2.42 13.37
CA ALA A 223 11.39 2.46 12.65
C ALA A 223 10.77 3.86 12.66
N VAL A 224 10.83 4.56 13.79
CA VAL A 224 10.34 5.94 13.93
C VAL A 224 11.09 6.88 12.99
N LYS A 225 12.43 6.80 12.96
CA LYS A 225 13.30 7.59 12.09
C LYS A 225 12.97 7.33 10.61
N ALA A 226 12.86 6.06 10.21
CA ALA A 226 12.51 5.69 8.85
C ALA A 226 11.10 6.21 8.46
N ALA A 227 10.13 6.12 9.36
CA ALA A 227 8.78 6.62 9.12
C ALA A 227 8.76 8.13 8.85
N ILE A 228 9.47 8.91 9.67
CA ILE A 228 9.59 10.37 9.51
C ILE A 228 10.26 10.71 8.18
N GLN A 229 11.38 10.06 7.85
CA GLN A 229 12.12 10.28 6.60
C GLN A 229 11.25 9.99 5.36
N LEU A 230 10.36 9.02 5.46
CA LEU A 230 9.42 8.65 4.41
C LEU A 230 8.12 9.49 4.41
N GLY A 231 8.03 10.55 5.20
CA GLY A 231 6.86 11.43 5.26
C GLY A 231 5.63 10.81 5.94
N ARG A 232 5.83 9.88 6.87
CA ARG A 232 4.80 9.33 7.74
C ARG A 232 4.82 10.06 9.08
N GLN A 233 3.68 10.07 9.77
CA GLN A 233 3.64 10.39 11.20
C GLN A 233 4.21 9.19 11.97
N ALA A 234 4.81 9.43 13.13
CA ALA A 234 5.40 8.36 13.91
C ALA A 234 5.03 8.47 15.39
N ILE A 235 4.77 7.31 15.99
CA ILE A 235 4.61 7.14 17.44
C ILE A 235 5.66 6.15 17.90
N GLY A 236 6.49 6.52 18.86
CA GLY A 236 7.47 5.65 19.46
C GLY A 236 7.21 5.48 20.94
N VAL A 237 7.27 4.25 21.43
CA VAL A 237 7.16 3.91 22.87
C VAL A 237 8.39 3.12 23.27
N GLU A 238 9.00 3.50 24.39
CA GLU A 238 10.14 2.83 25.00
C GLU A 238 9.99 2.83 26.51
N LEU A 239 10.21 1.68 27.11
CA LEU A 239 10.06 1.50 28.54
C LEU A 239 11.28 2.04 29.33
N GLU A 240 12.48 1.90 28.75
CA GLU A 240 13.71 2.34 29.37
C GLU A 240 13.89 3.85 29.18
N THR A 241 13.78 4.61 30.25
CA THR A 241 13.77 6.08 30.23
C THR A 241 15.04 6.67 29.60
N ASP A 242 16.23 6.17 29.94
CA ASP A 242 17.46 6.68 29.37
C ASP A 242 17.56 6.46 27.88
N ARG A 243 17.12 5.29 27.42
CA ARG A 243 17.03 4.97 26.00
C ARG A 243 16.02 5.85 25.30
N PHE A 244 14.85 6.04 25.90
CA PHE A 244 13.82 6.94 25.36
C PHE A 244 14.37 8.36 25.16
N LEU A 245 15.01 8.93 26.18
CA LEU A 245 15.56 10.29 26.12
C LEU A 245 16.66 10.42 25.07
N GLN A 246 17.55 9.45 24.98
CA GLN A 246 18.57 9.41 23.95
C GLN A 246 17.96 9.39 22.55
N THR A 247 17.05 8.44 22.30
CA THR A 247 16.39 8.26 21.00
C THR A 247 15.56 9.49 20.62
N LYS A 248 14.84 10.08 21.57
CA LYS A 248 14.09 11.32 21.37
C LYS A 248 14.99 12.44 20.88
N LYS A 249 16.13 12.67 21.54
CA LYS A 249 17.13 13.68 21.15
C LYS A 249 17.68 13.43 19.75
N GLU A 250 17.93 12.17 19.39
CA GLU A 250 18.40 11.81 18.04
C GLU A 250 17.33 12.11 16.98
N ILE A 251 16.07 11.85 17.28
CA ILE A 251 14.93 12.14 16.37
C ILE A 251 14.72 13.65 16.22
N GLU A 252 14.79 14.41 17.31
CA GLU A 252 14.69 15.87 17.29
C GLU A 252 15.76 16.51 16.41
N ASN A 253 16.98 15.95 16.41
CA ASN A 253 18.06 16.42 15.55
C ASN A 253 17.87 16.08 14.06
N LEU A 254 17.05 15.09 13.71
CA LEU A 254 16.70 14.78 12.33
C LEU A 254 15.61 15.71 11.75
N THR A 255 14.82 16.32 12.61
CA THR A 255 13.61 17.06 12.25
C THR A 255 13.87 18.39 11.53
N PRO A 256 14.96 19.13 11.72
CA PRO A 256 15.23 20.36 10.97
C PRO A 256 15.37 20.17 9.46
N GLN A 257 15.62 18.94 9.00
CA GLN A 257 15.74 18.61 7.57
C GLN A 257 14.40 18.21 6.92
N ILE A 258 13.37 17.95 7.72
CA ILE A 258 12.07 17.48 7.27
C ILE A 258 11.00 18.39 7.88
N ASN A 259 10.40 19.29 7.08
CA ASN A 259 9.36 20.24 7.50
C ASN A 259 8.41 19.66 8.54
N ASN A 260 8.28 20.36 9.68
CA ASN A 260 7.49 20.09 10.90
C ASN A 260 6.06 19.60 10.67
N LYS A 261 5.83 18.36 10.28
CA LYS A 261 4.47 17.77 10.25
C LYS A 261 4.49 16.38 10.88
N GLY A 262 4.06 16.31 12.13
CA GLY A 262 3.47 15.13 12.71
C GLY A 262 4.34 14.22 13.59
N MET A 263 5.03 14.76 14.60
CA MET A 263 5.52 13.95 15.71
C MET A 263 4.57 14.03 16.91
N ILE A 264 4.21 12.87 17.44
CA ILE A 264 3.51 12.71 18.73
C ILE A 264 4.41 11.81 19.59
N PHE A 265 4.83 12.29 20.74
CA PHE A 265 5.57 11.54 21.74
C PHE A 265 4.68 11.17 22.91
#